data_8125da24e8268ca97dce49a0cafda8e3
#
_entry.id   8125da24e8268ca97dce49a0cafda8e3
#
_cell.length_a   1.000
_cell.length_b   1.000
_cell.length_c   1.000
_cell.angle_alpha   90.00
_cell.angle_beta   90.00
_cell.angle_gamma   90.00
#
_symmetry.space_group_name_H-M   'P 1'
#
loop_
_entity.id
_entity.type
_entity.pdbx_description
1 polymer ?
#
loop_
_entity_poly.entity_id
_entity_poly.type
_entity_poly.pdbx_seq_one_letter_code
_entity_poly.pdbx_strand_id
1 'polypeptide(L)'
;MGKRSRKRGATIAPPPPTPTSTARASVATPPSRRARMSDAPKAPWSPFPLTELVILLALVMLALGFLSNGDRRGTFIGIGLVLASLGGGELALREHFAGFRSHTSLLAGLTGFIAGALAVAAGAPKIAVLVIAVAVGLAVFPLLRRAFKRRSGGLGFRA
;
A
#
# COMPACT_ATOMS: atom_id res chain seq x y z
N MET A 1 -17.33 -34.93 -80.69
CA MET A 1 -16.43 -35.93 -80.07
C MET A 1 -16.11 -35.44 -78.68
N GLY A 2 -16.76 -35.91 -77.64
CA GLY A 2 -16.58 -35.47 -76.26
C GLY A 2 -15.75 -36.48 -75.48
N LYS A 3 -14.61 -36.07 -74.92
CA LYS A 3 -13.79 -36.90 -74.04
C LYS A 3 -14.31 -36.75 -72.59
N ARG A 4 -14.93 -37.84 -72.10
CA ARG A 4 -15.29 -37.96 -70.69
C ARG A 4 -14.01 -38.18 -69.81
N SER A 5 -13.60 -37.23 -69.04
CA SER A 5 -12.59 -37.38 -68.05
C SER A 5 -13.12 -38.13 -66.81
N ARG A 6 -12.55 -39.31 -66.52
CA ARG A 6 -12.87 -40.13 -65.36
C ARG A 6 -12.20 -39.46 -64.13
N LYS A 7 -13.03 -38.91 -63.22
CA LYS A 7 -12.64 -38.40 -61.91
C LYS A 7 -12.23 -39.62 -61.06
N ARG A 8 -10.93 -39.77 -60.78
CA ARG A 8 -10.42 -40.74 -59.81
C ARG A 8 -10.91 -40.37 -58.43
N GLY A 9 -11.52 -41.34 -57.70
CA GLY A 9 -11.94 -41.18 -56.34
C GLY A 9 -10.74 -40.83 -55.45
N ALA A 10 -10.77 -39.66 -54.83
CA ALA A 10 -9.85 -39.32 -53.78
C ALA A 10 -10.27 -40.09 -52.53
N THR A 11 -9.41 -41.00 -52.08
CA THR A 11 -9.54 -41.64 -50.78
C THR A 11 -9.42 -40.53 -49.74
N ILE A 12 -10.52 -40.28 -49.04
CA ILE A 12 -10.57 -39.30 -47.94
C ILE A 12 -9.75 -39.93 -46.81
N ALA A 13 -8.54 -39.38 -46.57
CA ALA A 13 -7.80 -39.69 -45.36
C ALA A 13 -8.62 -39.26 -44.14
N PRO A 14 -8.63 -40.06 -43.04
CA PRO A 14 -9.33 -39.65 -41.82
C PRO A 14 -8.75 -38.31 -41.32
N PRO A 15 -9.63 -37.41 -40.83
CA PRO A 15 -9.17 -36.13 -40.32
C PRO A 15 -8.15 -36.35 -39.15
N PRO A 16 -7.09 -35.53 -39.05
CA PRO A 16 -6.18 -35.63 -37.94
C PRO A 16 -6.97 -35.47 -36.63
N PRO A 17 -6.53 -36.16 -35.54
CA PRO A 17 -7.21 -36.03 -34.24
C PRO A 17 -7.22 -34.57 -33.86
N THR A 18 -8.44 -34.06 -33.63
CA THR A 18 -8.67 -32.73 -33.09
C THR A 18 -7.82 -32.61 -31.83
N PRO A 19 -6.97 -31.60 -31.68
CA PRO A 19 -6.23 -31.42 -30.42
C PRO A 19 -7.26 -31.29 -29.31
N THR A 20 -7.30 -32.32 -28.45
CA THR A 20 -8.08 -32.36 -27.24
C THR A 20 -7.91 -31.03 -26.54
N SER A 21 -9.02 -30.35 -26.34
CA SER A 21 -9.14 -29.09 -25.60
C SER A 21 -8.08 -29.01 -24.55
N THR A 22 -6.98 -28.34 -24.87
CA THR A 22 -6.03 -27.86 -23.88
C THR A 22 -6.84 -27.16 -22.81
N ALA A 23 -6.76 -27.68 -21.60
CA ALA A 23 -7.42 -27.16 -20.43
C ALA A 23 -7.39 -25.62 -20.49
N ARG A 24 -8.56 -25.04 -20.68
CA ARG A 24 -8.78 -23.61 -20.60
C ARG A 24 -8.16 -23.22 -19.27
N ALA A 25 -6.95 -22.63 -19.31
CA ALA A 25 -6.33 -22.09 -18.12
C ALA A 25 -7.41 -21.26 -17.45
N SER A 26 -7.90 -21.73 -16.32
CA SER A 26 -8.91 -21.03 -15.55
C SER A 26 -8.32 -19.68 -15.26
N VAL A 27 -8.77 -18.64 -15.94
CA VAL A 27 -8.41 -17.25 -15.64
C VAL A 27 -8.83 -17.08 -14.19
N ALA A 28 -7.85 -17.15 -13.30
CA ALA A 28 -8.07 -17.01 -11.88
C ALA A 28 -8.78 -15.67 -11.68
N THR A 29 -10.05 -15.73 -11.32
CA THR A 29 -10.85 -14.55 -11.00
C THR A 29 -10.07 -13.77 -9.93
N PRO A 30 -9.79 -12.48 -10.14
CA PRO A 30 -9.05 -11.70 -9.15
C PRO A 30 -9.76 -11.81 -7.80
N PRO A 31 -9.03 -12.02 -6.70
CA PRO A 31 -9.63 -12.23 -5.38
C PRO A 31 -10.57 -11.08 -5.03
N SER A 32 -11.72 -11.40 -4.47
CA SER A 32 -12.71 -10.41 -4.06
C SER A 32 -12.09 -9.42 -3.05
N ARG A 33 -12.67 -8.22 -2.94
CA ARG A 33 -12.20 -7.20 -1.98
C ARG A 33 -12.17 -7.75 -0.54
N ARG A 34 -13.11 -8.63 -0.18
CA ARG A 34 -13.16 -9.31 1.12
C ARG A 34 -11.99 -10.29 1.30
N ALA A 35 -11.67 -11.11 0.29
CA ALA A 35 -10.54 -12.01 0.35
C ALA A 35 -9.20 -11.26 0.47
N ARG A 36 -9.07 -10.10 -0.20
CA ARG A 36 -7.88 -9.23 -0.04
C ARG A 36 -7.78 -8.60 1.35
N MET A 37 -8.90 -8.31 2.02
CA MET A 37 -8.90 -7.79 3.40
C MET A 37 -8.55 -8.87 4.42
N SER A 38 -8.93 -10.14 4.20
CA SER A 38 -8.54 -11.25 5.07
C SER A 38 -7.03 -11.52 5.05
N ASP A 39 -6.34 -11.13 3.95
CA ASP A 39 -4.90 -11.27 3.80
C ASP A 39 -4.10 -10.10 4.43
N ALA A 40 -4.80 -9.10 5.00
CA ALA A 40 -4.14 -7.99 5.67
C ALA A 40 -3.35 -8.47 6.90
N PRO A 41 -2.13 -7.97 7.11
CA PRO A 41 -1.32 -8.37 8.24
C PRO A 41 -2.00 -7.97 9.55
N LYS A 42 -2.19 -8.95 10.44
CA LYS A 42 -2.81 -8.71 11.75
C LYS A 42 -1.86 -7.94 12.67
N ALA A 43 -2.43 -7.10 13.54
CA ALA A 43 -1.65 -6.41 14.56
C ALA A 43 -1.08 -7.40 15.58
N PRO A 44 0.10 -7.12 16.20
CA PRO A 44 0.66 -7.98 17.26
C PRO A 44 -0.28 -8.13 18.47
N TRP A 45 -1.13 -7.14 18.70
CA TRP A 45 -2.12 -7.10 19.79
C TRP A 45 -3.51 -7.59 19.38
N SER A 46 -3.64 -8.18 18.19
CA SER A 46 -4.91 -8.79 17.78
C SER A 46 -5.30 -9.92 18.79
N PRO A 47 -6.58 -10.02 19.19
CA PRO A 47 -7.79 -9.38 18.60
C PRO A 47 -8.15 -7.99 19.15
N PHE A 48 -7.34 -7.39 20.02
CA PHE A 48 -7.66 -6.10 20.62
C PHE A 48 -7.50 -4.94 19.59
N PRO A 49 -8.47 -4.03 19.46
CA PRO A 49 -8.45 -2.96 18.45
C PRO A 49 -7.65 -1.72 18.92
N LEU A 50 -6.38 -1.93 19.32
CA LEU A 50 -5.56 -0.84 19.88
C LEU A 50 -5.29 0.28 18.88
N THR A 51 -4.96 -0.07 17.64
CA THR A 51 -4.68 0.91 16.58
C THR A 51 -5.91 1.78 16.29
N GLU A 52 -7.08 1.15 16.22
CA GLU A 52 -8.36 1.81 16.00
C GLU A 52 -8.71 2.78 17.14
N LEU A 53 -8.45 2.37 18.39
CA LEU A 53 -8.67 3.20 19.57
C LEU A 53 -7.73 4.41 19.58
N VAL A 54 -6.45 4.22 19.22
CA VAL A 54 -5.48 5.33 19.13
C VAL A 54 -5.90 6.32 18.05
N ILE A 55 -6.34 5.84 16.89
CA ILE A 55 -6.83 6.71 15.80
C ILE A 55 -8.11 7.45 16.24
N LEU A 56 -9.05 6.77 16.90
CA LEU A 56 -10.26 7.41 17.42
C LEU A 56 -9.91 8.51 18.41
N LEU A 57 -9.01 8.23 19.36
CA LEU A 57 -8.57 9.23 20.33
C LEU A 57 -7.88 10.41 19.66
N ALA A 58 -7.06 10.15 18.62
CA ALA A 58 -6.44 11.20 17.81
C ALA A 58 -7.50 12.12 17.18
N LEU A 59 -8.54 11.54 16.60
CA LEU A 59 -9.65 12.31 16.00
C LEU A 59 -10.39 13.14 17.04
N VAL A 60 -10.65 12.58 18.23
CA VAL A 60 -11.30 13.31 19.34
C VAL A 60 -10.40 14.49 19.77
N MET A 61 -9.09 14.26 19.94
CA MET A 61 -8.17 15.35 20.32
C MET A 61 -8.10 16.45 19.26
N LEU A 62 -8.05 16.09 17.97
CA LEU A 62 -8.09 17.06 16.89
C LEU A 62 -9.41 17.86 16.89
N ALA A 63 -10.55 17.19 17.05
CA ALA A 63 -11.86 17.85 17.12
C ALA A 63 -11.91 18.84 18.29
N LEU A 64 -11.48 18.41 19.49
CA LEU A 64 -11.38 19.28 20.65
C LEU A 64 -10.43 20.47 20.39
N GLY A 65 -9.33 20.25 19.70
CA GLY A 65 -8.39 21.30 19.32
C GLY A 65 -9.00 22.33 18.36
N PHE A 66 -9.79 21.90 17.39
CA PHE A 66 -10.49 22.80 16.48
C PHE A 66 -11.62 23.59 17.16
N LEU A 67 -12.29 22.98 18.13
CA LEU A 67 -13.39 23.60 18.90
C LEU A 67 -12.89 24.47 20.06
N SER A 68 -11.63 24.30 20.50
CA SER A 68 -11.03 25.05 21.61
C SER A 68 -10.43 26.37 21.16
N ASN A 69 -10.30 27.32 22.10
CA ASN A 69 -9.62 28.59 21.92
C ASN A 69 -8.45 28.73 22.91
N GLY A 70 -7.54 29.68 22.65
CA GLY A 70 -6.39 29.97 23.50
C GLY A 70 -5.35 28.82 23.54
N ASP A 71 -4.64 28.68 24.65
CA ASP A 71 -3.51 27.78 24.80
C ASP A 71 -3.87 26.29 24.68
N ARG A 72 -5.08 25.90 25.04
CA ARG A 72 -5.56 24.52 24.97
C ARG A 72 -5.66 24.02 23.52
N ARG A 73 -5.94 24.92 22.58
CA ARG A 73 -6.05 24.59 21.15
C ARG A 73 -4.78 23.93 20.65
N GLY A 74 -3.63 24.55 20.87
CA GLY A 74 -2.32 24.02 20.46
C GLY A 74 -2.01 22.66 21.08
N THR A 75 -2.29 22.52 22.37
CA THR A 75 -2.09 21.27 23.10
C THR A 75 -2.91 20.12 22.54
N PHE A 76 -4.21 20.32 22.34
CA PHE A 76 -5.09 19.26 21.79
C PHE A 76 -4.72 18.89 20.35
N ILE A 77 -4.44 19.89 19.50
CA ILE A 77 -3.97 19.61 18.12
C ILE A 77 -2.65 18.85 18.15
N GLY A 78 -1.69 19.25 18.99
CA GLY A 78 -0.41 18.55 19.12
C GLY A 78 -0.56 17.10 19.55
N ILE A 79 -1.34 16.84 20.61
CA ILE A 79 -1.63 15.47 21.07
C ILE A 79 -2.31 14.66 19.96
N GLY A 80 -3.33 15.24 19.30
CA GLY A 80 -4.04 14.58 18.20
C GLY A 80 -3.13 14.20 17.03
N LEU A 81 -2.22 15.10 16.64
CA LEU A 81 -1.25 14.81 15.57
C LEU A 81 -0.25 13.73 15.96
N VAL A 82 0.24 13.72 17.19
CA VAL A 82 1.13 12.66 17.68
C VAL A 82 0.42 11.30 17.66
N LEU A 83 -0.78 11.22 18.22
CA LEU A 83 -1.57 9.98 18.22
C LEU A 83 -1.91 9.50 16.81
N ALA A 84 -2.30 10.41 15.90
CA ALA A 84 -2.57 10.07 14.50
C ALA A 84 -1.31 9.54 13.79
N SER A 85 -0.15 10.14 14.09
CA SER A 85 1.13 9.70 13.53
C SER A 85 1.54 8.33 14.06
N LEU A 86 1.30 8.03 15.34
CA LEU A 86 1.55 6.71 15.93
C LEU A 86 0.63 5.64 15.35
N GLY A 87 -0.68 5.85 15.39
CA GLY A 87 -1.66 4.88 14.90
C GLY A 87 -1.58 4.66 13.38
N GLY A 88 -1.55 5.75 12.62
CA GLY A 88 -1.43 5.70 11.16
C GLY A 88 -0.07 5.20 10.69
N GLY A 89 1.00 5.59 11.40
CA GLY A 89 2.36 5.14 11.12
C GLY A 89 2.54 3.65 11.38
N GLU A 90 2.01 3.13 12.51
CA GLU A 90 2.02 1.71 12.83
C GLU A 90 1.33 0.88 11.74
N LEU A 91 0.10 1.28 11.36
CA LEU A 91 -0.66 0.60 10.31
C LEU A 91 0.10 0.64 8.98
N ALA A 92 0.62 1.80 8.60
CA ALA A 92 1.37 1.98 7.37
C ALA A 92 2.66 1.16 7.34
N LEU A 93 3.41 1.10 8.44
CA LEU A 93 4.60 0.26 8.58
C LEU A 93 4.26 -1.22 8.41
N ARG A 94 3.26 -1.69 9.12
CA ARG A 94 2.81 -3.08 9.09
C ARG A 94 2.43 -3.52 7.68
N GLU A 95 1.57 -2.76 7.00
CA GLU A 95 1.14 -3.08 5.63
C GLU A 95 2.28 -2.95 4.63
N HIS A 96 3.16 -1.96 4.79
CA HIS A 96 4.28 -1.73 3.90
C HIS A 96 5.31 -2.87 3.96
N PHE A 97 5.73 -3.26 5.16
CA PHE A 97 6.72 -4.31 5.34
C PHE A 97 6.17 -5.74 5.15
N ALA A 98 4.85 -5.91 5.23
CA ALA A 98 4.20 -7.13 4.79
C ALA A 98 4.07 -7.24 3.26
N GLY A 99 4.38 -6.17 2.51
CA GLY A 99 4.21 -6.13 1.05
C GLY A 99 2.74 -6.09 0.61
N PHE A 100 1.83 -5.77 1.56
CA PHE A 100 0.40 -5.73 1.32
C PHE A 100 -0.03 -4.46 0.58
N ARG A 101 0.36 -3.28 1.10
CA ARG A 101 0.15 -1.98 0.46
C ARG A 101 1.40 -1.12 0.51
N SER A 102 1.60 -0.31 -0.53
CA SER A 102 2.74 0.61 -0.59
C SER A 102 2.38 1.94 0.06
N HIS A 103 2.89 2.16 1.27
CA HIS A 103 2.78 3.43 1.98
C HIS A 103 4.09 4.25 1.94
N THR A 104 4.85 4.10 0.86
CA THR A 104 6.19 4.71 0.71
C THR A 104 6.18 6.21 0.95
N SER A 105 5.25 6.95 0.33
CA SER A 105 5.17 8.42 0.47
C SER A 105 4.78 8.84 1.88
N LEU A 106 3.81 8.14 2.49
CA LEU A 106 3.34 8.42 3.84
C LEU A 106 4.46 8.19 4.85
N LEU A 107 5.14 7.06 4.76
CA LEU A 107 6.24 6.71 5.68
C LEU A 107 7.45 7.64 5.50
N ALA A 108 7.79 8.01 4.26
CA ALA A 108 8.86 8.96 3.99
C ALA A 108 8.50 10.35 4.53
N GLY A 109 7.25 10.81 4.35
CA GLY A 109 6.77 12.07 4.91
C GLY A 109 6.77 12.05 6.44
N LEU A 110 6.30 10.96 7.06
CA LEU A 110 6.32 10.79 8.51
C LEU A 110 7.75 10.83 9.08
N THR A 111 8.69 10.15 8.42
CA THR A 111 10.10 10.16 8.82
C THR A 111 10.70 11.57 8.72
N GLY A 112 10.40 12.28 7.62
CA GLY A 112 10.81 13.68 7.46
C GLY A 112 10.19 14.58 8.53
N PHE A 113 8.90 14.40 8.85
CA PHE A 113 8.22 15.15 9.91
C PHE A 113 8.87 14.92 11.28
N ILE A 114 9.18 13.68 11.63
CA ILE A 114 9.88 13.34 12.89
C ILE A 114 11.25 14.01 12.93
N ALA A 115 12.02 13.96 11.84
CA ALA A 115 13.32 14.61 11.75
C ALA A 115 13.21 16.14 11.94
N GLY A 116 12.19 16.76 11.32
CA GLY A 116 11.89 18.17 11.52
C GLY A 116 11.51 18.51 12.95
N ALA A 117 10.67 17.69 13.60
CA ALA A 117 10.29 17.87 15.00
C ALA A 117 11.49 17.78 15.95
N LEU A 118 12.40 16.83 15.72
CA LEU A 118 13.66 16.71 16.47
C LEU A 118 14.56 17.93 16.25
N ALA A 119 14.64 18.45 15.03
CA ALA A 119 15.39 19.65 14.73
C ALA A 119 14.83 20.89 15.46
N VAL A 120 13.48 21.01 15.55
CA VAL A 120 12.83 22.05 16.36
C VAL A 120 13.21 21.90 17.83
N ALA A 121 13.13 20.69 18.37
CA ALA A 121 13.50 20.42 19.77
C ALA A 121 14.98 20.73 20.06
N ALA A 122 15.85 20.57 19.05
CA ALA A 122 17.27 20.95 19.12
C ALA A 122 17.53 22.46 18.93
N GLY A 123 16.49 23.28 18.76
CA GLY A 123 16.62 24.74 18.58
C GLY A 123 17.05 25.18 17.17
N ALA A 124 16.89 24.32 16.17
CA ALA A 124 17.26 24.66 14.79
C ALA A 124 16.40 25.81 14.23
N PRO A 125 16.96 26.71 13.40
CA PRO A 125 16.17 27.75 12.74
C PRO A 125 15.16 27.17 11.76
N LYS A 126 14.03 27.87 11.56
CA LYS A 126 12.87 27.37 10.77
C LYS A 126 13.24 26.84 9.38
N ILE A 127 14.17 27.52 8.68
CA ILE A 127 14.64 27.09 7.35
C ILE A 127 15.39 25.76 7.45
N ALA A 128 16.28 25.59 8.45
CA ALA A 128 17.00 24.34 8.63
C ALA A 128 16.03 23.18 8.97
N VAL A 129 15.01 23.41 9.79
CA VAL A 129 13.96 22.43 10.09
C VAL A 129 13.29 21.95 8.80
N LEU A 130 12.89 22.87 7.93
CA LEU A 130 12.25 22.52 6.65
C LEU A 130 13.21 21.72 5.75
N VAL A 131 14.45 22.18 5.62
CA VAL A 131 15.49 21.51 4.81
C VAL A 131 15.74 20.09 5.33
N ILE A 132 15.91 19.92 6.65
CA ILE A 132 16.11 18.60 7.27
C ILE A 132 14.92 17.69 7.01
N ALA A 133 13.69 18.17 7.24
CA ALA A 133 12.48 17.39 7.04
C ALA A 133 12.36 16.87 5.59
N VAL A 134 12.55 17.76 4.62
CA VAL A 134 12.48 17.43 3.20
C VAL A 134 13.63 16.50 2.79
N ALA A 135 14.86 16.81 3.18
CA ALA A 135 16.04 16.00 2.82
C ALA A 135 15.94 14.57 3.37
N VAL A 136 15.53 14.40 4.64
CA VAL A 136 15.34 13.08 5.25
C VAL A 136 14.21 12.32 4.55
N GLY A 137 13.06 12.95 4.29
CA GLY A 137 11.96 12.34 3.58
C GLY A 137 12.36 11.84 2.18
N LEU A 138 13.07 12.69 1.41
CA LEU A 138 13.56 12.34 0.09
C LEU A 138 14.61 11.22 0.11
N ALA A 139 15.50 11.22 1.10
CA ALA A 139 16.52 10.17 1.24
C ALA A 139 15.91 8.81 1.62
N VAL A 140 14.91 8.82 2.49
CA VAL A 140 14.25 7.58 2.96
C VAL A 140 13.27 7.01 1.91
N PHE A 141 12.68 7.84 1.06
CA PHE A 141 11.73 7.42 0.05
C PHE A 141 12.23 6.27 -0.85
N PRO A 142 13.41 6.34 -1.51
CA PRO A 142 13.90 5.25 -2.35
C PRO A 142 14.21 3.99 -1.55
N LEU A 143 14.63 4.11 -0.29
CA LEU A 143 14.89 2.97 0.58
C LEU A 143 13.61 2.19 0.87
N LEU A 144 12.55 2.90 1.28
CA LEU A 144 11.23 2.32 1.53
C LEU A 144 10.66 1.70 0.26
N ARG A 145 10.78 2.38 -0.88
CA ARG A 145 10.32 1.85 -2.17
C ARG A 145 11.04 0.55 -2.55
N ARG A 146 12.36 0.47 -2.33
CA ARG A 146 13.14 -0.75 -2.55
C ARG A 146 12.71 -1.87 -1.60
N ALA A 147 12.52 -1.57 -0.33
CA ALA A 147 12.06 -2.52 0.69
C ALA A 147 10.69 -3.11 0.31
N PHE A 148 9.74 -2.27 -0.09
CA PHE A 148 8.43 -2.72 -0.55
C PHE A 148 8.53 -3.63 -1.78
N LYS A 149 9.29 -3.22 -2.83
CA LYS A 149 9.47 -4.03 -4.05
C LYS A 149 10.03 -5.42 -3.76
N ARG A 150 10.99 -5.53 -2.82
CA ARG A 150 11.53 -6.83 -2.40
C ARG A 150 10.48 -7.73 -1.75
N ARG A 151 9.58 -7.16 -0.96
CA ARG A 151 8.52 -7.88 -0.23
C ARG A 151 7.30 -8.20 -1.11
N SER A 152 6.98 -7.35 -2.07
CA SER A 152 5.84 -7.53 -2.98
C SER A 152 6.12 -8.39 -4.21
N GLY A 153 7.28 -9.06 -4.29
CA GLY A 153 7.65 -9.87 -5.45
C GLY A 153 7.93 -9.04 -6.71
N GLY A 154 8.47 -7.82 -6.55
CA GLY A 154 8.86 -6.93 -7.66
C GLY A 154 7.76 -5.97 -8.11
N LEU A 155 6.54 -6.08 -7.59
CA LEU A 155 5.45 -5.14 -7.90
C LEU A 155 5.73 -3.77 -7.29
N GLY A 156 5.64 -2.70 -8.10
CA GLY A 156 5.80 -1.34 -7.62
C GLY A 156 4.60 -0.81 -6.83
N PHE A 157 3.44 -1.46 -7.01
CA PHE A 157 2.16 -1.10 -6.40
C PHE A 157 1.28 -2.36 -6.33
N ARG A 158 0.66 -2.59 -5.18
CA ARG A 158 -0.43 -3.56 -4.99
C ARG A 158 -1.66 -2.76 -4.54
N ALA A 159 -2.69 -2.77 -5.34
CA ALA A 159 -3.97 -2.14 -5.02
C ALA A 159 -4.87 -3.12 -4.26
#